data_373760d7de3f2112c09a407c7d7db852
#
_entry.id   373760d7de3f2112c09a407c7d7db852
#
_cell.length_a   1.000
_cell.length_b   1.000
_cell.length_c   1.000
_cell.angle_alpha   90.00
_cell.angle_beta   90.00
_cell.angle_gamma   90.00
#
_symmetry.space_group_name_H-M   'P 1'
#
loop_
_entity.id
_entity.type
_entity.pdbx_description
1 polymer ?
#
loop_
_entity_poly.entity_id
_entity_poly.type
_entity_poly.pdbx_seq_one_letter_code
_entity_poly.pdbx_strand_id
1 'polypeptide(L)'
;IGVPCPNVSDFMLVADRLGGLALDGVFTHFATADKLSDWDFALQLNRFNEAVAALRGAGLSTGLVHCDNTPGTVLHPECHYDMCRVGIGLYGLQPAETTVPRIELEPVMSVRGRVTRVVYPQVGDGVGYGMTYRVPKQNIQIATVPVGYADGLARELSNNMDVLVNGRRARQVGNICMDQFMLAVDVNSTRSYKPTGPVEAGDVVTLIGTDGDERITADEMAAQRRTINYEVVCDFGMRLQKIYT
;
A
#
# COMPACT_ATOMS: atom_id res chain seq x y z
N ILE A 1 -1.40 -7.41 20.48
CA ILE A 1 -0.04 -7.13 20.95
C ILE A 1 -0.12 -6.64 22.39
N GLY A 2 0.67 -7.25 23.26
CA GLY A 2 0.81 -6.79 24.65
C GLY A 2 -0.25 -7.32 25.61
N VAL A 3 -0.47 -6.59 26.68
CA VAL A 3 -1.37 -6.96 27.77
C VAL A 3 -2.70 -6.26 27.61
N PRO A 4 -3.83 -6.98 27.51
CA PRO A 4 -5.13 -6.36 27.59
C PRO A 4 -5.27 -5.59 28.91
N CYS A 5 -5.60 -4.31 28.85
CA CYS A 5 -5.74 -3.47 30.02
C CYS A 5 -7.20 -2.93 30.11
N PRO A 6 -8.18 -3.78 30.46
CA PRO A 6 -9.53 -3.32 30.70
C PRO A 6 -9.61 -2.40 31.92
N ASN A 7 -8.71 -2.62 32.88
CA ASN A 7 -8.48 -1.75 34.02
C ASN A 7 -6.98 -1.72 34.38
N VAL A 8 -6.55 -0.67 35.03
CA VAL A 8 -5.15 -0.47 35.40
C VAL A 8 -4.62 -1.50 36.42
N SER A 9 -5.48 -2.07 37.23
CA SER A 9 -5.08 -3.07 38.27
C SER A 9 -4.56 -4.34 37.62
N ASP A 10 -5.20 -4.83 36.56
CA ASP A 10 -4.75 -6.02 35.81
C ASP A 10 -3.38 -5.77 35.14
N PHE A 11 -3.18 -4.58 34.60
CA PHE A 11 -1.91 -4.18 34.04
C PHE A 11 -0.79 -4.17 35.09
N MET A 12 -1.06 -3.61 36.27
CA MET A 12 -0.09 -3.56 37.37
C MET A 12 0.28 -4.95 37.92
N LEU A 13 -0.65 -5.92 37.94
CA LEU A 13 -0.35 -7.30 38.27
C LEU A 13 0.66 -7.95 37.30
N VAL A 14 0.58 -7.60 36.01
CA VAL A 14 1.57 -8.08 35.05
C VAL A 14 2.90 -7.35 35.22
N ALA A 15 2.89 -6.06 35.44
CA ALA A 15 4.10 -5.25 35.64
C ALA A 15 4.89 -5.77 36.91
N ASP A 16 4.19 -6.09 37.97
CA ASP A 16 4.79 -6.64 39.19
C ASP A 16 5.49 -7.99 38.98
N ARG A 17 4.94 -8.83 38.09
CA ARG A 17 5.56 -10.12 37.70
C ARG A 17 6.81 -9.98 36.83
N LEU A 18 7.06 -8.81 36.24
CA LEU A 18 8.28 -8.52 35.52
C LEU A 18 9.44 -8.09 36.43
N GLY A 19 9.28 -8.24 37.75
CA GLY A 19 10.29 -7.91 38.75
C GLY A 19 11.67 -8.49 38.40
N GLY A 20 12.68 -7.64 38.44
CA GLY A 20 14.04 -7.98 38.03
C GLY A 20 14.39 -7.65 36.57
N LEU A 21 13.43 -7.20 35.75
CA LEU A 21 13.66 -6.65 34.44
C LEU A 21 13.64 -5.11 34.48
N ALA A 22 14.51 -4.49 33.72
CA ALA A 22 14.42 -3.05 33.45
C ALA A 22 13.38 -2.81 32.35
N LEU A 23 12.47 -1.85 32.56
CA LEU A 23 11.52 -1.42 31.53
C LEU A 23 12.18 -0.32 30.69
N ASP A 24 12.48 -0.64 29.44
CA ASP A 24 13.06 0.32 28.49
C ASP A 24 11.98 1.20 27.82
N GLY A 25 10.73 0.75 27.82
CA GLY A 25 9.62 1.51 27.29
C GLY A 25 8.25 0.95 27.61
N VAL A 26 7.26 1.81 27.50
CA VAL A 26 5.83 1.47 27.61
C VAL A 26 5.10 2.02 26.41
N PHE A 27 4.32 1.19 25.75
CA PHE A 27 3.57 1.65 24.57
C PHE A 27 2.18 1.04 24.46
N THR A 28 1.34 1.74 23.70
CA THR A 28 0.14 1.18 23.07
C THR A 28 0.20 1.36 21.57
N HIS A 29 -0.72 0.74 20.83
CA HIS A 29 -0.88 0.95 19.40
C HIS A 29 -2.34 1.27 19.12
N PHE A 30 -2.59 2.48 18.62
CA PHE A 30 -3.94 2.95 18.35
C PHE A 30 -4.61 2.17 17.22
N ALA A 31 -5.86 1.77 17.49
CA ALA A 31 -6.68 1.07 16.52
C ALA A 31 -7.39 2.01 15.54
N THR A 32 -7.72 3.23 15.99
CA THR A 32 -8.60 4.16 15.27
C THR A 32 -8.05 5.59 15.24
N ALA A 33 -6.72 5.77 15.30
CA ALA A 33 -6.10 7.10 15.26
C ALA A 33 -6.32 7.85 13.94
N ASP A 34 -6.78 7.18 12.90
CA ASP A 34 -7.16 7.71 11.60
C ASP A 34 -8.56 8.35 11.58
N LYS A 35 -9.32 8.25 12.67
CA LYS A 35 -10.66 8.82 12.80
C LYS A 35 -10.64 10.04 13.73
N LEU A 36 -11.20 11.15 13.26
CA LEU A 36 -11.41 12.33 14.12
C LEU A 36 -12.57 12.09 15.09
N SER A 37 -12.39 12.56 16.32
CA SER A 37 -13.43 12.54 17.37
C SER A 37 -13.98 11.13 17.64
N ASP A 38 -13.12 10.12 17.59
CA ASP A 38 -13.49 8.73 17.83
C ASP A 38 -13.48 8.43 19.33
N TRP A 39 -14.59 7.89 19.82
CA TRP A 39 -14.71 7.44 21.20
C TRP A 39 -13.73 6.34 21.56
N ASP A 40 -13.51 5.39 20.65
CA ASP A 40 -12.58 4.28 20.87
C ASP A 40 -11.13 4.75 21.00
N PHE A 41 -10.74 5.76 20.19
CA PHE A 41 -9.43 6.41 20.32
C PHE A 41 -9.27 7.07 21.69
N ALA A 42 -10.24 7.89 22.11
CA ALA A 42 -10.21 8.57 23.40
C ALA A 42 -10.14 7.58 24.58
N LEU A 43 -10.91 6.50 24.51
CA LEU A 43 -10.89 5.43 25.51
C LEU A 43 -9.52 4.75 25.59
N GLN A 44 -8.93 4.42 24.44
CA GLN A 44 -7.61 3.79 24.40
C GLN A 44 -6.53 4.72 24.94
N LEU A 45 -6.55 5.99 24.59
CA LEU A 45 -5.63 7.00 25.10
C LEU A 45 -5.75 7.16 26.63
N ASN A 46 -6.98 7.28 27.15
CA ASN A 46 -7.22 7.40 28.59
C ASN A 46 -6.67 6.19 29.36
N ARG A 47 -6.96 4.96 28.90
CA ARG A 47 -6.43 3.74 29.53
C ARG A 47 -4.90 3.68 29.48
N PHE A 48 -4.31 4.12 28.39
CA PHE A 48 -2.85 4.21 28.30
C PHE A 48 -2.26 5.18 29.30
N ASN A 49 -2.85 6.38 29.43
CA ASN A 49 -2.43 7.38 30.40
C ASN A 49 -2.54 6.89 31.84
N GLU A 50 -3.64 6.20 32.19
CA GLU A 50 -3.84 5.60 33.50
C GLU A 50 -2.76 4.55 33.81
N ALA A 51 -2.42 3.70 32.84
CA ALA A 51 -1.37 2.69 32.99
C ALA A 51 0.01 3.32 33.21
N VAL A 52 0.37 4.35 32.44
CA VAL A 52 1.63 5.08 32.60
C VAL A 52 1.70 5.78 33.96
N ALA A 53 0.60 6.43 34.40
CA ALA A 53 0.51 7.07 35.69
C ALA A 53 0.65 6.07 36.87
N ALA A 54 0.05 4.90 36.74
CA ALA A 54 0.14 3.85 37.76
C ALA A 54 1.57 3.29 37.92
N LEU A 55 2.29 3.06 36.83
CA LEU A 55 3.69 2.65 36.85
C LEU A 55 4.54 3.70 37.57
N ARG A 56 4.41 4.96 37.17
CA ARG A 56 5.13 6.07 37.81
C ARG A 56 4.79 6.22 39.28
N GLY A 57 3.50 6.08 39.65
CA GLY A 57 3.02 6.12 41.04
C GLY A 57 3.57 4.98 41.90
N ALA A 58 3.84 3.83 41.31
CA ALA A 58 4.50 2.70 41.97
C ALA A 58 6.03 2.83 42.02
N GLY A 59 6.61 3.93 41.56
CA GLY A 59 8.06 4.14 41.55
C GLY A 59 8.81 3.36 40.46
N LEU A 60 8.09 2.80 39.47
CA LEU A 60 8.69 2.07 38.36
C LEU A 60 9.10 3.05 37.24
N SER A 61 10.27 2.80 36.65
CA SER A 61 10.68 3.49 35.43
C SER A 61 9.78 3.07 34.29
N THR A 62 9.31 4.03 33.50
CA THR A 62 8.53 3.74 32.28
C THR A 62 9.41 3.66 31.02
N GLY A 63 10.69 4.04 31.12
CA GLY A 63 11.52 4.22 29.93
C GLY A 63 10.84 5.18 28.93
N LEU A 64 10.97 4.89 27.64
CA LEU A 64 10.30 5.66 26.59
C LEU A 64 8.81 5.36 26.54
N VAL A 65 8.00 6.39 26.64
CA VAL A 65 6.53 6.30 26.48
C VAL A 65 6.17 6.66 25.05
N HIS A 66 5.43 5.81 24.36
CA HIS A 66 5.04 6.06 22.98
C HIS A 66 3.75 5.34 22.58
N CYS A 67 2.93 5.95 21.74
CA CYS A 67 1.67 5.35 21.30
C CYS A 67 1.38 5.57 19.81
N ASP A 68 1.97 6.58 19.19
CA ASP A 68 1.63 7.00 17.84
C ASP A 68 2.11 6.03 16.77
N ASN A 69 1.19 5.70 15.88
CA ASN A 69 1.44 5.22 14.52
C ASN A 69 1.43 6.43 13.55
N THR A 70 1.48 6.22 12.23
CA THR A 70 1.43 7.33 11.26
C THR A 70 0.22 8.26 11.47
N PRO A 71 -1.03 7.76 11.54
CA PRO A 71 -2.16 8.67 11.76
C PRO A 71 -2.10 9.37 13.12
N GLY A 72 -1.70 8.68 14.19
CA GLY A 72 -1.50 9.29 15.50
C GLY A 72 -0.51 10.45 15.44
N THR A 73 0.64 10.23 14.79
CA THR A 73 1.67 11.28 14.63
C THR A 73 1.15 12.50 13.89
N VAL A 74 0.30 12.31 12.87
CA VAL A 74 -0.18 13.41 12.02
C VAL A 74 -1.35 14.16 12.64
N LEU A 75 -2.26 13.44 13.31
CA LEU A 75 -3.57 13.97 13.70
C LEU A 75 -3.69 14.29 15.19
N HIS A 76 -2.81 13.69 16.00
CA HIS A 76 -2.87 13.73 17.46
C HIS A 76 -1.53 14.18 18.08
N PRO A 77 -1.06 15.41 17.82
CA PRO A 77 0.23 15.87 18.32
C PRO A 77 0.32 15.84 19.86
N GLU A 78 -0.81 15.86 20.56
CA GLU A 78 -0.89 15.67 22.00
C GLU A 78 -0.44 14.29 22.49
N CYS A 79 -0.33 13.31 21.57
CA CYS A 79 0.05 11.93 21.85
C CYS A 79 1.49 11.57 21.48
N HIS A 80 2.33 12.52 21.09
CA HIS A 80 3.69 12.24 20.62
C HIS A 80 4.59 11.64 21.72
N TYR A 81 4.36 12.01 23.00
CA TYR A 81 5.17 11.58 24.14
C TYR A 81 6.68 11.65 23.85
N ASP A 82 7.40 10.54 24.09
CA ASP A 82 8.85 10.50 23.90
C ASP A 82 9.26 10.05 22.48
N MET A 83 8.37 9.39 21.74
CA MET A 83 8.69 8.82 20.41
C MET A 83 7.43 8.55 19.58
N CYS A 84 7.52 8.80 18.28
CA CYS A 84 6.52 8.41 17.28
C CYS A 84 7.01 7.23 16.44
N ARG A 85 6.08 6.34 16.05
CA ARG A 85 6.36 5.19 15.19
C ARG A 85 5.72 5.37 13.83
N VAL A 86 6.33 6.21 13.01
CA VAL A 86 5.85 6.47 11.66
C VAL A 86 6.17 5.28 10.76
N GLY A 87 5.15 4.69 10.15
CA GLY A 87 5.27 3.57 9.21
C GLY A 87 4.98 4.03 7.78
N ILE A 88 3.73 3.89 7.34
CA ILE A 88 3.34 4.15 5.95
C ILE A 88 3.64 5.58 5.48
N GLY A 89 3.65 6.55 6.38
CA GLY A 89 4.03 7.93 6.07
C GLY A 89 5.47 8.07 5.56
N LEU A 90 6.40 7.20 6.00
CA LEU A 90 7.78 7.18 5.50
C LEU A 90 7.86 6.67 4.05
N TYR A 91 6.85 5.91 3.61
CA TYR A 91 6.74 5.48 2.21
C TYR A 91 6.04 6.54 1.33
N GLY A 92 5.73 7.70 1.90
CA GLY A 92 5.06 8.78 1.18
C GLY A 92 3.58 8.50 0.90
N LEU A 93 2.94 7.63 1.70
CA LEU A 93 1.56 7.22 1.51
C LEU A 93 0.69 7.70 2.68
N GLN A 94 -0.53 8.11 2.36
CA GLN A 94 -1.52 8.49 3.37
C GLN A 94 -1.94 7.27 4.20
N PRO A 95 -2.14 7.42 5.52
CA PRO A 95 -2.45 6.29 6.41
C PRO A 95 -3.84 5.68 6.24
N ALA A 96 -4.77 6.35 5.58
CA ALA A 96 -6.10 5.85 5.22
C ALA A 96 -6.81 6.85 4.30
N GLU A 97 -8.00 6.52 3.81
CA GLU A 97 -8.95 7.49 3.25
C GLU A 97 -9.51 8.35 4.39
N THR A 98 -8.71 9.23 4.95
CA THR A 98 -9.14 10.11 6.01
C THR A 98 -9.86 11.32 5.45
N THR A 99 -10.93 11.72 6.11
CA THR A 99 -11.60 13.02 5.92
C THR A 99 -10.76 14.19 6.46
N VAL A 100 -9.57 13.91 6.93
CA VAL A 100 -8.68 14.80 7.67
C VAL A 100 -7.70 15.51 6.73
N PRO A 101 -7.17 16.67 7.11
CA PRO A 101 -6.20 17.38 6.30
C PRO A 101 -5.07 16.42 5.88
N ARG A 102 -4.97 16.20 4.59
CA ARG A 102 -3.88 15.39 4.02
C ARG A 102 -2.59 16.17 4.20
N ILE A 103 -1.59 15.52 4.75
CA ILE A 103 -0.24 16.02 4.67
C ILE A 103 0.30 15.82 3.27
N GLU A 104 1.13 16.75 2.83
CA GLU A 104 1.82 16.59 1.55
C GLU A 104 2.89 15.50 1.70
N LEU A 105 2.71 14.39 1.01
CA LEU A 105 3.60 13.24 1.02
C LEU A 105 3.99 12.89 -0.42
N GLU A 106 5.24 12.53 -0.60
CA GLU A 106 5.76 12.07 -1.89
C GLU A 106 6.03 10.55 -1.83
N PRO A 107 5.28 9.73 -2.61
CA PRO A 107 5.50 8.28 -2.66
C PRO A 107 6.90 7.93 -3.15
N VAL A 108 7.61 7.15 -2.35
CA VAL A 108 8.99 6.75 -2.64
C VAL A 108 9.10 5.49 -3.50
N MET A 109 8.00 4.73 -3.67
CA MET A 109 8.01 3.48 -4.42
C MET A 109 7.41 3.65 -5.82
N SER A 110 8.11 3.12 -6.81
CA SER A 110 7.54 2.84 -8.12
C SER A 110 7.80 1.39 -8.52
N VAL A 111 6.85 0.78 -9.24
CA VAL A 111 6.96 -0.58 -9.77
C VAL A 111 6.90 -0.53 -11.28
N ARG A 112 7.94 -1.04 -11.92
CA ARG A 112 8.09 -0.99 -13.37
C ARG A 112 8.49 -2.36 -13.92
N GLY A 113 8.01 -2.66 -15.11
CA GLY A 113 8.44 -3.82 -15.90
C GLY A 113 8.83 -3.37 -17.31
N ARG A 114 9.26 -4.32 -18.14
CA ARG A 114 9.51 -4.07 -19.57
C ARG A 114 8.71 -5.03 -20.41
N VAL A 115 8.19 -4.56 -21.52
CA VAL A 115 7.57 -5.41 -22.52
C VAL A 115 8.59 -6.43 -23.03
N THR A 116 8.25 -7.70 -23.00
CA THR A 116 9.10 -8.79 -23.51
C THR A 116 8.65 -9.27 -24.89
N ARG A 117 7.37 -9.13 -25.19
CA ARG A 117 6.78 -9.60 -26.45
C ARG A 117 5.58 -8.77 -26.83
N VAL A 118 5.41 -8.55 -28.13
CA VAL A 118 4.22 -7.93 -28.72
C VAL A 118 3.68 -8.83 -29.83
N VAL A 119 2.36 -8.98 -29.87
CA VAL A 119 1.64 -9.70 -30.93
C VAL A 119 0.42 -8.92 -31.41
N TYR A 120 -0.01 -9.16 -32.65
CA TYR A 120 -1.22 -8.62 -33.24
C TYR A 120 -2.21 -9.77 -33.47
N PRO A 121 -3.04 -10.12 -32.49
CA PRO A 121 -4.00 -11.20 -32.62
C PRO A 121 -5.15 -10.81 -33.55
N GLN A 122 -5.89 -11.84 -34.00
CA GLN A 122 -7.12 -11.63 -34.78
C GLN A 122 -8.29 -11.27 -33.86
N VAL A 123 -9.30 -10.62 -34.42
CA VAL A 123 -10.56 -10.35 -33.70
C VAL A 123 -11.18 -11.69 -33.25
N GLY A 124 -11.54 -11.77 -31.96
CA GLY A 124 -12.08 -12.97 -31.35
C GLY A 124 -11.07 -13.88 -30.67
N ASP A 125 -9.76 -13.69 -30.93
CA ASP A 125 -8.71 -14.47 -30.26
C ASP A 125 -8.76 -14.27 -28.75
N GLY A 126 -8.57 -15.35 -28.01
CA GLY A 126 -8.51 -15.33 -26.55
C GLY A 126 -7.11 -15.00 -26.02
N VAL A 127 -7.03 -14.29 -24.90
CA VAL A 127 -5.78 -13.90 -24.24
C VAL A 127 -5.65 -14.55 -22.87
N GLY A 128 -4.53 -15.22 -22.65
CA GLY A 128 -4.15 -15.81 -21.36
C GLY A 128 -4.97 -17.04 -20.97
N TYR A 129 -4.71 -17.54 -19.77
CA TYR A 129 -5.42 -18.70 -19.20
C TYR A 129 -6.92 -18.42 -19.04
N GLY A 130 -7.74 -19.36 -19.45
CA GLY A 130 -9.20 -19.26 -19.40
C GLY A 130 -9.78 -18.35 -20.47
N MET A 131 -8.94 -17.70 -21.31
CA MET A 131 -9.37 -16.81 -22.38
C MET A 131 -10.42 -15.77 -21.92
N THR A 132 -10.22 -15.22 -20.73
CA THR A 132 -11.15 -14.28 -20.06
C THR A 132 -11.22 -12.92 -20.74
N TYR A 133 -10.30 -12.65 -21.66
CA TYR A 133 -10.37 -11.51 -22.58
C TYR A 133 -10.35 -12.02 -24.01
N ARG A 134 -11.17 -11.41 -24.86
CA ARG A 134 -11.15 -11.66 -26.31
C ARG A 134 -10.93 -10.36 -27.05
N VAL A 135 -10.09 -10.42 -28.05
CA VAL A 135 -9.74 -9.25 -28.88
C VAL A 135 -11.00 -8.69 -29.56
N PRO A 136 -11.42 -7.45 -29.24
CA PRO A 136 -12.73 -6.96 -29.67
C PRO A 136 -12.74 -6.38 -31.09
N LYS A 137 -11.57 -5.95 -31.61
CA LYS A 137 -11.43 -5.26 -32.90
C LYS A 137 -10.03 -5.39 -33.44
N GLN A 138 -9.84 -5.03 -34.72
CA GLN A 138 -8.52 -4.93 -35.34
C GLN A 138 -7.64 -3.84 -34.70
N ASN A 139 -6.34 -3.90 -34.94
CA ASN A 139 -5.34 -2.94 -34.48
C ASN A 139 -5.17 -2.90 -32.95
N ILE A 140 -5.48 -3.99 -32.28
CA ILE A 140 -5.11 -4.23 -30.88
C ILE A 140 -3.77 -4.96 -30.86
N GLN A 141 -2.79 -4.39 -30.20
CA GLN A 141 -1.59 -5.09 -29.77
C GLN A 141 -1.84 -5.74 -28.42
N ILE A 142 -1.32 -6.96 -28.26
CA ILE A 142 -1.19 -7.58 -26.92
C ILE A 142 0.30 -7.63 -26.60
N ALA A 143 0.66 -6.88 -25.55
CA ALA A 143 2.01 -6.85 -25.03
C ALA A 143 2.11 -7.68 -23.74
N THR A 144 3.20 -8.43 -23.59
CA THR A 144 3.49 -9.26 -22.42
C THR A 144 4.53 -8.57 -21.55
N VAL A 145 4.28 -8.52 -20.24
CA VAL A 145 5.18 -7.95 -19.23
C VAL A 145 5.52 -9.03 -18.21
N PRO A 146 6.81 -9.26 -17.90
CA PRO A 146 7.26 -10.37 -17.03
C PRO A 146 7.14 -9.99 -15.55
N VAL A 147 5.94 -9.68 -15.11
CA VAL A 147 5.55 -9.45 -13.71
C VAL A 147 4.24 -10.21 -13.47
N GLY A 148 4.18 -11.02 -12.44
CA GLY A 148 3.00 -11.81 -12.13
C GLY A 148 2.73 -11.91 -10.63
N TYR A 149 1.83 -12.83 -10.25
CA TYR A 149 1.45 -12.93 -8.84
C TYR A 149 2.57 -13.48 -7.94
N ALA A 150 3.56 -14.17 -8.49
CA ALA A 150 4.75 -14.59 -7.73
C ALA A 150 5.69 -13.40 -7.41
N ASP A 151 5.52 -12.26 -8.09
CA ASP A 151 6.26 -11.02 -7.86
C ASP A 151 5.51 -10.06 -6.93
N GLY A 152 4.25 -10.37 -6.61
CA GLY A 152 3.37 -9.55 -5.77
C GLY A 152 2.22 -8.86 -6.52
N LEU A 153 2.08 -9.05 -7.83
CA LEU A 153 0.95 -8.52 -8.58
C LEU A 153 -0.28 -9.38 -8.39
N ALA A 154 -1.22 -8.95 -7.56
CA ALA A 154 -2.37 -9.74 -7.17
C ALA A 154 -3.21 -10.23 -8.36
N ARG A 155 -3.53 -11.53 -8.39
CA ARG A 155 -4.30 -12.15 -9.48
C ARG A 155 -5.73 -11.61 -9.59
N GLU A 156 -6.29 -11.11 -8.50
CA GLU A 156 -7.64 -10.49 -8.46
C GLU A 156 -7.75 -9.21 -9.31
N LEU A 157 -6.62 -8.58 -9.65
CA LEU A 157 -6.57 -7.44 -10.56
C LEU A 157 -6.79 -7.83 -12.03
N SER A 158 -6.93 -9.10 -12.34
CA SER A 158 -7.13 -9.60 -13.71
C SER A 158 -8.31 -8.92 -14.39
N ASN A 159 -8.08 -8.32 -15.57
CA ASN A 159 -9.04 -7.53 -16.35
C ASN A 159 -9.55 -6.26 -15.63
N ASN A 160 -8.98 -5.88 -14.49
CA ASN A 160 -9.49 -4.79 -13.65
C ASN A 160 -8.45 -3.72 -13.30
N MET A 161 -7.25 -3.76 -13.85
CA MET A 161 -6.23 -2.73 -13.61
C MET A 161 -5.77 -2.08 -14.92
N ASP A 162 -5.28 -0.86 -14.80
CA ASP A 162 -4.51 -0.20 -15.83
C ASP A 162 -3.02 -0.17 -15.45
N VAL A 163 -2.17 -0.01 -16.45
CA VAL A 163 -0.74 0.28 -16.33
C VAL A 163 -0.40 1.47 -17.21
N LEU A 164 0.75 2.09 -16.99
CA LEU A 164 1.22 3.15 -17.89
C LEU A 164 2.26 2.59 -18.86
N VAL A 165 2.15 2.99 -20.10
CA VAL A 165 3.14 2.75 -21.15
C VAL A 165 3.14 3.91 -22.14
N ASN A 166 4.30 4.43 -22.45
CA ASN A 166 4.46 5.59 -23.35
C ASN A 166 3.62 6.81 -22.91
N GLY A 167 3.58 7.09 -21.59
CA GLY A 167 2.83 8.20 -21.00
C GLY A 167 1.32 8.03 -20.99
N ARG A 168 0.79 6.79 -21.04
CA ARG A 168 -0.64 6.50 -21.13
C ARG A 168 -1.09 5.27 -20.39
N ARG A 169 -2.39 5.28 -20.05
CA ARG A 169 -3.05 4.12 -19.46
C ARG A 169 -3.35 3.07 -20.52
N ALA A 170 -2.92 1.85 -20.27
CA ALA A 170 -3.23 0.65 -21.04
C ALA A 170 -3.89 -0.39 -20.12
N ARG A 171 -4.97 -1.01 -20.61
CA ARG A 171 -5.72 -2.00 -19.82
C ARG A 171 -4.97 -3.32 -19.72
N GLN A 172 -4.80 -3.84 -18.52
CA GLN A 172 -4.41 -5.21 -18.28
C GLN A 172 -5.55 -6.13 -18.74
N VAL A 173 -5.23 -7.18 -19.50
CA VAL A 173 -6.21 -8.08 -20.12
C VAL A 173 -5.85 -9.55 -19.94
N GLY A 174 -6.87 -10.37 -19.79
CA GLY A 174 -6.73 -11.78 -19.46
C GLY A 174 -6.34 -12.00 -18.00
N ASN A 175 -6.19 -13.24 -17.58
CA ASN A 175 -5.76 -13.55 -16.22
C ASN A 175 -4.27 -13.22 -16.03
N ILE A 176 -3.94 -12.58 -14.92
CA ILE A 176 -2.55 -12.44 -14.46
C ILE A 176 -2.02 -13.83 -14.14
N CYS A 177 -0.84 -14.14 -14.71
CA CYS A 177 -0.18 -15.42 -14.54
C CYS A 177 0.84 -15.37 -13.38
N MET A 178 1.53 -16.47 -13.14
CA MET A 178 2.55 -16.56 -12.09
C MET A 178 3.67 -15.53 -12.30
N ASP A 179 4.19 -15.44 -13.52
CA ASP A 179 5.40 -14.69 -13.84
C ASP A 179 5.18 -13.60 -14.90
N GLN A 180 3.93 -13.37 -15.33
CA GLN A 180 3.63 -12.39 -16.38
C GLN A 180 2.16 -11.98 -16.41
N PHE A 181 1.93 -10.81 -16.99
CA PHE A 181 0.60 -10.34 -17.38
C PHE A 181 0.62 -9.77 -18.80
N MET A 182 -0.56 -9.57 -19.35
CA MET A 182 -0.75 -9.01 -20.68
C MET A 182 -1.51 -7.69 -20.59
N LEU A 183 -1.21 -6.78 -21.53
CA LEU A 183 -1.95 -5.54 -21.72
C LEU A 183 -2.39 -5.39 -23.16
N ALA A 184 -3.54 -4.77 -23.36
CA ALA A 184 -4.07 -4.43 -24.66
C ALA A 184 -3.76 -2.95 -24.97
N VAL A 185 -3.14 -2.72 -26.11
CA VAL A 185 -2.85 -1.38 -26.63
C VAL A 185 -3.61 -1.19 -27.93
N ASP A 186 -4.51 -0.21 -27.94
CA ASP A 186 -5.21 0.21 -29.14
C ASP A 186 -4.35 1.25 -29.88
N VAL A 187 -3.64 0.80 -30.90
CA VAL A 187 -2.70 1.66 -31.65
C VAL A 187 -3.37 2.82 -32.39
N ASN A 188 -4.67 2.75 -32.59
CA ASN A 188 -5.46 3.79 -33.28
C ASN A 188 -6.37 4.57 -32.31
N SER A 189 -6.22 4.39 -31.00
CA SER A 189 -7.07 5.08 -30.01
C SER A 189 -6.83 6.59 -30.04
N THR A 190 -7.89 7.33 -30.29
CA THR A 190 -7.93 8.78 -30.16
C THR A 190 -8.42 9.26 -28.79
N ARG A 191 -8.71 8.33 -27.87
CA ARG A 191 -9.36 8.62 -26.58
C ARG A 191 -8.47 9.28 -25.53
N SER A 192 -7.22 9.49 -25.79
CA SER A 192 -6.38 10.28 -24.91
C SER A 192 -5.55 11.28 -25.71
N TYR A 193 -5.21 12.37 -25.05
CA TYR A 193 -4.59 13.58 -25.62
C TYR A 193 -3.22 13.40 -26.29
N LYS A 194 -2.68 12.19 -26.28
CA LYS A 194 -1.44 11.87 -27.02
C LYS A 194 -1.61 10.54 -27.76
N PRO A 195 -1.27 10.42 -29.05
CA PRO A 195 -1.25 9.15 -29.77
C PRO A 195 -0.24 8.21 -29.10
N THR A 196 -0.68 7.06 -28.58
CA THR A 196 0.22 5.96 -28.33
C THR A 196 0.61 5.42 -29.68
N GLY A 197 1.87 5.56 -30.04
CA GLY A 197 2.44 4.72 -31.07
C GLY A 197 2.35 3.23 -30.65
N PRO A 198 2.66 2.32 -31.56
CA PRO A 198 2.77 0.92 -31.21
C PRO A 198 3.76 0.75 -30.04
N VAL A 199 3.44 -0.18 -29.15
CA VAL A 199 4.34 -0.59 -28.07
C VAL A 199 5.31 -1.63 -28.62
N GLU A 200 6.56 -1.57 -28.21
CA GLU A 200 7.62 -2.47 -28.66
C GLU A 200 8.25 -3.24 -27.49
N ALA A 201 8.92 -4.34 -27.82
CA ALA A 201 9.69 -5.06 -26.82
C ALA A 201 10.82 -4.17 -26.28
N GLY A 202 10.94 -4.10 -24.94
CA GLY A 202 11.87 -3.20 -24.25
C GLY A 202 11.21 -1.96 -23.67
N ASP A 203 10.03 -1.56 -24.13
CA ASP A 203 9.29 -0.43 -23.57
C ASP A 203 9.01 -0.61 -22.08
N VAL A 204 9.12 0.49 -21.34
CA VAL A 204 8.86 0.49 -19.91
C VAL A 204 7.35 0.53 -19.66
N VAL A 205 6.91 -0.34 -18.77
CA VAL A 205 5.54 -0.37 -18.26
C VAL A 205 5.56 -0.03 -16.78
N THR A 206 4.82 0.99 -16.37
CA THR A 206 4.71 1.42 -14.97
C THR A 206 3.41 0.89 -14.37
N LEU A 207 3.54 0.06 -13.34
CA LEU A 207 2.42 -0.51 -12.59
C LEU A 207 1.99 0.42 -11.44
N ILE A 208 2.99 0.99 -10.75
CA ILE A 208 2.83 2.02 -9.72
C ILE A 208 3.88 3.10 -10.00
N GLY A 209 3.48 4.36 -10.00
CA GLY A 209 4.38 5.48 -10.27
C GLY A 209 3.88 6.39 -11.39
N THR A 210 4.77 7.22 -11.91
CA THR A 210 4.49 8.23 -12.94
C THR A 210 5.16 7.86 -14.25
N ASP A 211 4.48 8.13 -15.37
CA ASP A 211 4.98 8.05 -16.73
C ASP A 211 4.39 9.21 -17.54
N GLY A 212 5.23 10.19 -17.89
CA GLY A 212 4.79 11.47 -18.46
C GLY A 212 3.91 12.24 -17.49
N ASP A 213 2.71 12.63 -17.92
CA ASP A 213 1.74 13.36 -17.12
C ASP A 213 0.75 12.44 -16.37
N GLU A 214 0.85 11.12 -16.59
CA GLU A 214 -0.04 10.12 -15.99
C GLU A 214 0.60 9.48 -14.75
N ARG A 215 -0.26 9.07 -13.81
CA ARG A 215 0.15 8.43 -12.57
C ARG A 215 -0.81 7.31 -12.19
N ILE A 216 -0.25 6.20 -11.68
CA ILE A 216 -0.98 5.14 -10.97
C ILE A 216 -0.43 5.06 -9.55
N THR A 217 -1.31 5.15 -8.56
CA THR A 217 -0.93 5.13 -7.14
C THR A 217 -1.16 3.76 -6.51
N ALA A 218 -0.48 3.51 -5.38
CA ALA A 218 -0.77 2.34 -4.55
C ALA A 218 -2.22 2.37 -4.02
N ASP A 219 -2.77 3.57 -3.77
CA ASP A 219 -4.17 3.74 -3.35
C ASP A 219 -5.16 3.32 -4.44
N GLU A 220 -4.88 3.69 -5.72
CA GLU A 220 -5.70 3.27 -6.86
C GLU A 220 -5.71 1.73 -6.98
N MET A 221 -4.56 1.09 -6.86
CA MET A 221 -4.45 -0.37 -6.90
C MET A 221 -5.14 -1.02 -5.69
N ALA A 222 -5.01 -0.44 -4.50
CA ALA A 222 -5.69 -0.90 -3.29
C ALA A 222 -7.21 -0.84 -3.42
N ALA A 223 -7.75 0.25 -3.95
CA ALA A 223 -9.18 0.40 -4.20
C ALA A 223 -9.73 -0.67 -5.16
N GLN A 224 -8.98 -1.00 -6.22
CA GLN A 224 -9.35 -2.06 -7.16
C GLN A 224 -9.36 -3.45 -6.49
N ARG A 225 -8.53 -3.67 -5.49
CA ARG A 225 -8.42 -4.89 -4.68
C ARG A 225 -9.32 -4.90 -3.44
N ARG A 226 -9.99 -3.80 -3.13
CA ARG A 226 -10.78 -3.62 -1.90
C ARG A 226 -9.94 -3.82 -0.64
N THR A 227 -8.73 -3.30 -0.65
CA THR A 227 -7.78 -3.35 0.45
C THR A 227 -7.16 -1.97 0.71
N ILE A 228 -6.08 -1.90 1.47
CA ILE A 228 -5.35 -0.68 1.81
C ILE A 228 -3.99 -0.63 1.12
N ASN A 229 -3.46 0.57 0.93
CA ASN A 229 -2.16 0.79 0.28
C ASN A 229 -0.99 0.08 0.98
N TYR A 230 -1.09 -0.16 2.29
CA TYR A 230 -0.12 -0.92 3.09
C TYR A 230 0.12 -2.32 2.51
N GLU A 231 -0.97 -3.05 2.21
CA GLU A 231 -0.88 -4.40 1.64
C GLU A 231 -0.24 -4.35 0.26
N VAL A 232 -0.66 -3.40 -0.58
CA VAL A 232 -0.13 -3.25 -1.94
C VAL A 232 1.39 -3.07 -1.95
N VAL A 233 1.93 -2.21 -1.08
CA VAL A 233 3.39 -1.98 -1.06
C VAL A 233 4.17 -3.12 -0.41
N CYS A 234 3.52 -3.91 0.45
CA CYS A 234 4.13 -5.09 1.07
C CYS A 234 4.18 -6.31 0.13
N ASP A 235 3.28 -6.41 -0.85
CA ASP A 235 3.17 -7.56 -1.74
C ASP A 235 4.35 -7.70 -2.69
N PHE A 236 4.93 -6.58 -3.16
CA PHE A 236 6.06 -6.59 -4.07
C PHE A 236 7.34 -7.05 -3.37
N GLY A 237 7.61 -8.35 -3.51
CA GLY A 237 8.62 -9.08 -2.75
C GLY A 237 10.03 -9.02 -3.29
N MET A 238 10.85 -9.99 -2.86
CA MET A 238 12.29 -10.05 -3.13
C MET A 238 12.64 -10.53 -4.55
N ARG A 239 11.69 -11.04 -5.31
CA ARG A 239 11.93 -11.46 -6.71
C ARG A 239 12.18 -10.26 -7.64
N LEU A 240 11.62 -9.11 -7.30
CA LEU A 240 11.85 -7.88 -8.05
C LEU A 240 13.18 -7.23 -7.62
N GLN A 241 13.96 -6.80 -8.61
CA GLN A 241 15.18 -6.04 -8.35
C GLN A 241 14.80 -4.68 -7.74
N LYS A 242 15.39 -4.35 -6.59
CA LYS A 242 15.24 -3.04 -5.96
C LYS A 242 16.35 -2.13 -6.46
N ILE A 243 15.98 -0.99 -7.00
CA ILE A 243 16.87 0.07 -7.47
C ILE A 243 16.59 1.30 -6.60
N TYR A 244 17.60 1.77 -5.91
CA TYR A 244 17.53 2.98 -5.09
C TYR A 244 18.07 4.15 -5.91
N THR A 245 17.31 5.25 -6.01
CA THR A 245 17.65 6.45 -6.79
C THR A 245 17.66 7.70 -5.90
#